data_8fe3915bd4e92ed8254fb5ca90e56463
#
_entry.id   8fe3915bd4e92ed8254fb5ca90e56463
#
_cell.length_a   1.000
_cell.length_b   1.000
_cell.length_c   1.000
_cell.angle_alpha   90.00
_cell.angle_beta   90.00
_cell.angle_gamma   90.00
#
_symmetry.space_group_name_H-M   'P 1'
#
loop_
_entity.id
_entity.type
_entity.pdbx_description
1 polymer ?
#
loop_
_entity_poly.entity_id
_entity_poly.type
_entity_poly.pdbx_seq_one_letter_code
_entity_poly.pdbx_strand_id
1 'polypeptide(L)'
;MEPVANGLVPGQVHFGGIITETAIPAAQLPYPIPPRPPKKSPVPPTASQEAPAMTSPYSKEQLLSQTIEHVDIKQHNVVPLVTAMKQMAYSARDLARGAEIYDMMLRDRDCGIILCLAGSLVSAGLKQVFVDLVRNRMVDAIVSTGANIVDQDFFEALGFRHYIAEDRFKAGLDDHHLRDLHIDRIYDTFIDEDELRICDDTTRIIADELPPRPYSSREFIQAMGSYLEDHAKSRESIVLAAYENEVPIFCPAFADCSAGFGLVAHIQGRGNQPRISIDAAQDFYELTQIKIKCPTTGILMLGGGVPKNYTQDIVVAADILGEQADMHKYAVQITVADVRDGALSSSTLKEASSWGKVDTTYEQMIYSEATLALPLLAGYAYHQGAWKNRQAKQFSKLWEPVAMKVVSG
;
A
#
# COMPACT_ATOMS: atom_id res chain seq x y z
N MET A 1 -35.91 -18.77 -42.75
CA MET A 1 -35.36 -17.42 -42.90
C MET A 1 -34.66 -17.07 -41.61
N GLU A 2 -33.40 -17.28 -41.59
CA GLU A 2 -32.48 -16.81 -40.54
C GLU A 2 -32.33 -15.29 -40.58
N PRO A 3 -31.94 -14.70 -39.43
CA PRO A 3 -30.77 -13.85 -39.54
C PRO A 3 -29.65 -14.16 -38.54
N VAL A 4 -28.52 -14.09 -39.08
CA VAL A 4 -27.13 -14.10 -38.68
C VAL A 4 -26.85 -13.39 -37.38
N ALA A 5 -26.22 -14.12 -36.46
CA ALA A 5 -25.56 -13.60 -35.26
C ALA A 5 -24.14 -13.14 -35.63
N ASN A 6 -23.83 -11.87 -35.41
CA ASN A 6 -22.45 -11.38 -35.40
C ASN A 6 -21.93 -11.38 -33.94
N GLY A 7 -21.06 -12.36 -33.66
CA GLY A 7 -20.26 -12.36 -32.45
C GLY A 7 -19.06 -11.42 -32.62
N LEU A 8 -18.93 -10.48 -31.71
CA LEU A 8 -17.69 -9.74 -31.50
C LEU A 8 -16.97 -10.36 -30.31
N VAL A 9 -15.79 -10.93 -30.59
CA VAL A 9 -14.82 -11.38 -29.58
C VAL A 9 -14.06 -10.14 -29.09
N PRO A 10 -13.88 -9.90 -27.80
CA PRO A 10 -13.02 -8.82 -27.32
C PRO A 10 -11.57 -9.14 -27.67
N GLY A 11 -10.94 -8.29 -28.49
CA GLY A 11 -9.54 -8.41 -28.85
C GLY A 11 -8.64 -7.97 -27.69
N GLN A 12 -7.69 -8.80 -27.33
CA GLN A 12 -6.52 -8.42 -26.57
C GLN A 12 -5.67 -7.45 -27.42
N VAL A 13 -5.42 -6.27 -26.92
CA VAL A 13 -4.50 -5.31 -27.55
C VAL A 13 -3.13 -5.50 -26.90
N HIS A 14 -2.19 -6.09 -27.67
CA HIS A 14 -0.79 -6.13 -27.31
C HIS A 14 -0.11 -4.81 -27.75
N PHE A 15 0.50 -4.10 -26.81
CA PHE A 15 1.39 -3.00 -27.10
C PHE A 15 2.74 -3.55 -27.59
N GLY A 16 2.96 -3.59 -28.89
CA GLY A 16 4.23 -3.92 -29.52
C GLY A 16 4.99 -2.66 -29.89
N GLY A 17 5.88 -2.19 -29.05
CA GLY A 17 6.85 -1.15 -29.38
C GLY A 17 8.10 -1.31 -28.54
N ILE A 18 9.25 -1.54 -29.19
CA ILE A 18 10.56 -1.63 -28.55
C ILE A 18 10.94 -0.25 -28.05
N ILE A 19 10.97 -0.05 -26.73
CA ILE A 19 11.50 1.16 -26.09
C ILE A 19 12.88 0.84 -25.53
N THR A 20 13.89 1.48 -26.11
CA THR A 20 15.27 1.51 -25.64
C THR A 20 15.33 2.23 -24.28
N GLU A 21 16.24 1.76 -23.40
CA GLU A 21 16.55 2.29 -22.07
C GLU A 21 16.84 3.79 -22.05
N THR A 22 15.80 4.61 -21.91
CA THR A 22 15.96 6.00 -21.50
C THR A 22 14.76 6.38 -20.67
N ALA A 23 15.01 6.89 -19.46
CA ALA A 23 13.99 7.59 -18.67
C ALA A 23 13.30 8.59 -19.61
N ILE A 24 11.95 8.68 -19.54
CA ILE A 24 11.21 9.68 -20.32
C ILE A 24 11.74 11.06 -19.89
N PRO A 25 12.44 11.82 -20.75
CA PRO A 25 12.83 13.17 -20.39
C PRO A 25 11.55 13.97 -20.12
N ALA A 26 11.55 14.83 -19.11
CA ALA A 26 10.42 15.71 -18.75
C ALA A 26 9.87 16.51 -19.97
N ALA A 27 10.65 16.65 -21.03
CA ALA A 27 10.29 17.29 -22.29
C ALA A 27 9.37 16.45 -23.22
N GLN A 28 9.10 15.17 -22.91
CA GLN A 28 8.23 14.30 -23.73
C GLN A 28 6.85 14.04 -23.10
N LEU A 29 6.55 14.67 -21.97
CA LEU A 29 5.21 14.66 -21.44
C LEU A 29 4.30 15.56 -22.30
N PRO A 30 3.04 15.14 -22.59
CA PRO A 30 2.13 15.91 -23.47
C PRO A 30 1.76 17.30 -22.94
N TYR A 31 2.13 17.59 -21.69
CA TYR A 31 2.01 18.93 -21.10
C TYR A 31 3.29 19.27 -20.33
N PRO A 32 3.91 20.45 -20.58
CA PRO A 32 5.08 20.88 -19.83
C PRO A 32 4.71 21.02 -18.33
N ILE A 33 5.51 20.40 -17.48
CA ILE A 33 5.43 20.59 -16.04
C ILE A 33 5.74 22.07 -15.80
N PRO A 34 4.82 22.88 -15.21
CA PRO A 34 5.15 24.26 -14.89
C PRO A 34 6.31 24.28 -13.89
N PRO A 35 7.31 25.18 -14.08
CA PRO A 35 8.39 25.30 -13.13
C PRO A 35 7.81 25.61 -11.75
N ARG A 36 8.32 24.93 -10.74
CA ARG A 36 7.91 25.11 -9.35
C ARG A 36 8.10 26.58 -8.97
N PRO A 37 7.10 27.28 -8.41
CA PRO A 37 7.35 28.56 -7.81
C PRO A 37 8.37 28.37 -6.68
N PRO A 38 9.34 29.27 -6.51
CA PRO A 38 10.29 29.17 -5.42
C PRO A 38 9.54 29.03 -4.10
N LYS A 39 9.91 28.05 -3.28
CA LYS A 39 9.33 27.88 -1.93
C LYS A 39 9.44 29.24 -1.23
N LYS A 40 8.32 29.79 -0.77
CA LYS A 40 8.33 31.07 -0.04
C LYS A 40 9.31 30.96 1.12
N SER A 41 10.32 31.78 1.12
CA SER A 41 11.24 31.89 2.25
C SER A 41 10.41 32.13 3.53
N PRO A 42 10.72 31.49 4.65
CA PRO A 42 10.07 31.79 5.91
C PRO A 42 10.17 33.32 6.16
N VAL A 43 9.10 33.90 6.68
CA VAL A 43 9.11 35.30 7.12
C VAL A 43 10.30 35.46 8.07
N PRO A 44 11.24 36.41 7.80
CA PRO A 44 12.43 36.54 8.63
C PRO A 44 11.99 36.77 10.08
N PRO A 45 12.58 36.08 11.05
CA PRO A 45 12.33 36.35 12.46
C PRO A 45 12.76 37.79 12.74
N THR A 46 11.93 38.51 13.46
CA THR A 46 12.27 39.84 14.01
C THR A 46 13.62 39.75 14.72
N ALA A 47 14.55 40.63 14.34
CA ALA A 47 15.95 40.62 14.70
C ALA A 47 16.23 40.27 16.17
N SER A 48 16.66 39.02 16.41
CA SER A 48 17.37 38.61 17.59
C SER A 48 18.25 37.42 17.24
N GLN A 49 19.55 37.69 17.08
CA GLN A 49 20.66 36.75 16.97
C GLN A 49 20.55 35.69 15.83
N GLU A 50 21.12 36.01 14.69
CA GLU A 50 21.51 35.05 13.68
C GLU A 50 22.53 34.07 14.32
N ALA A 51 22.05 32.84 14.64
CA ALA A 51 22.98 31.74 14.76
C ALA A 51 23.63 31.53 13.38
N PRO A 52 24.95 31.28 13.30
CA PRO A 52 25.61 31.07 12.01
C PRO A 52 24.88 29.93 11.29
N ALA A 53 24.48 30.18 10.04
CA ALA A 53 23.90 29.16 9.17
C ALA A 53 24.91 28.02 9.09
N MET A 54 24.61 26.90 9.76
CA MET A 54 25.39 25.67 9.61
C MET A 54 25.12 25.17 8.19
N THR A 55 26.02 25.48 7.27
CA THR A 55 26.02 24.87 5.95
C THR A 55 26.26 23.38 6.16
N SER A 56 25.26 22.55 5.90
CA SER A 56 25.48 21.10 5.89
C SER A 56 26.59 20.78 4.91
N PRO A 57 27.54 19.91 5.26
CA PRO A 57 28.65 19.56 4.40
C PRO A 57 28.25 18.60 3.25
N TYR A 58 26.97 18.19 3.15
CA TYR A 58 26.51 17.13 2.24
C TYR A 58 25.77 17.69 1.02
N SER A 59 26.10 17.19 -0.19
CA SER A 59 25.30 17.38 -1.40
C SER A 59 24.11 16.41 -1.46
N LYS A 60 23.14 16.67 -2.36
CA LYS A 60 22.00 15.77 -2.61
C LYS A 60 22.46 14.37 -3.00
N GLU A 61 23.44 14.24 -3.88
CA GLU A 61 23.99 12.95 -4.34
C GLU A 61 24.64 12.16 -3.21
N GLN A 62 25.31 12.86 -2.29
CA GLN A 62 25.88 12.20 -1.12
C GLN A 62 24.83 11.70 -0.15
N LEU A 63 23.74 12.45 0.03
CA LEU A 63 22.62 12.04 0.89
C LEU A 63 21.82 10.87 0.30
N LEU A 64 21.66 10.85 -1.02
CA LEU A 64 20.92 9.79 -1.74
C LEU A 64 21.87 8.68 -2.28
N SER A 65 22.91 8.32 -1.53
CA SER A 65 23.93 7.36 -2.00
C SER A 65 23.72 5.93 -1.53
N GLN A 66 22.95 5.70 -0.46
CA GLN A 66 22.74 4.37 0.12
C GLN A 66 21.25 4.03 0.13
N THR A 67 20.86 3.08 -0.71
CA THR A 67 19.47 2.64 -0.85
C THR A 67 19.00 1.77 0.30
N ILE A 68 17.71 1.83 0.61
CA ILE A 68 17.03 0.85 1.45
C ILE A 68 16.95 -0.49 0.69
N GLU A 69 17.32 -1.57 1.36
CA GLU A 69 17.18 -2.94 0.85
C GLU A 69 15.94 -3.60 1.47
N HIS A 70 15.21 -4.36 0.65
CA HIS A 70 14.01 -5.07 1.10
C HIS A 70 14.35 -6.49 1.56
N VAL A 71 13.87 -6.84 2.77
CA VAL A 71 14.11 -8.18 3.32
C VAL A 71 13.34 -9.25 2.52
N ASP A 72 14.05 -10.30 2.11
CA ASP A 72 13.46 -11.48 1.46
C ASP A 72 13.29 -12.62 2.46
N ILE A 73 12.06 -12.82 2.94
CA ILE A 73 11.73 -13.86 3.93
C ILE A 73 11.96 -15.28 3.42
N LYS A 74 12.02 -15.49 2.10
CA LYS A 74 12.26 -16.81 1.51
C LYS A 74 13.66 -17.34 1.80
N GLN A 75 14.63 -16.43 1.99
CA GLN A 75 16.02 -16.77 2.24
C GLN A 75 16.30 -17.12 3.71
N HIS A 76 15.38 -16.84 4.64
CA HIS A 76 15.59 -16.93 6.08
C HIS A 76 14.54 -17.82 6.76
N ASN A 77 14.88 -19.07 7.03
CA ASN A 77 13.98 -19.95 7.78
C ASN A 77 14.00 -19.60 9.27
N VAL A 78 12.98 -18.86 9.70
CA VAL A 78 12.80 -18.41 11.08
C VAL A 78 11.91 -19.34 11.92
N VAL A 79 11.43 -20.47 11.37
CA VAL A 79 10.53 -21.42 12.08
C VAL A 79 11.14 -21.90 13.41
N PRO A 80 12.42 -22.32 13.49
CA PRO A 80 12.99 -22.77 14.76
C PRO A 80 13.02 -21.67 15.82
N LEU A 81 13.37 -20.43 15.41
CA LEU A 81 13.44 -19.28 16.31
C LEU A 81 12.05 -18.91 16.85
N VAL A 82 11.07 -18.71 15.97
CA VAL A 82 9.70 -18.35 16.35
C VAL A 82 9.04 -19.45 17.17
N THR A 83 9.32 -20.74 16.86
CA THR A 83 8.84 -21.86 17.68
C THR A 83 9.42 -21.83 19.10
N ALA A 84 10.70 -21.51 19.25
CA ALA A 84 11.31 -21.35 20.58
C ALA A 84 10.71 -20.19 21.38
N MET A 85 10.31 -19.12 20.72
CA MET A 85 9.67 -17.95 21.34
C MET A 85 8.36 -18.29 22.09
N LYS A 86 7.68 -19.41 21.76
CA LYS A 86 6.49 -19.88 22.49
C LYS A 86 6.76 -20.12 23.99
N GLN A 87 7.98 -20.50 24.32
CA GLN A 87 8.40 -20.77 25.70
C GLN A 87 8.92 -19.52 26.42
N MET A 88 8.97 -18.38 25.74
CA MET A 88 9.36 -17.10 26.32
C MET A 88 8.15 -16.39 26.95
N ALA A 89 8.30 -15.11 27.27
CA ALA A 89 7.25 -14.24 27.80
C ALA A 89 7.13 -12.97 26.95
N TYR A 90 6.14 -12.13 27.27
CA TYR A 90 5.89 -10.82 26.64
C TYR A 90 5.70 -10.93 25.12
N SER A 91 6.10 -9.90 24.37
CA SER A 91 5.89 -9.80 22.92
C SER A 91 6.47 -10.96 22.11
N ALA A 92 7.50 -11.65 22.62
CA ALA A 92 8.05 -12.83 21.95
C ALA A 92 7.04 -13.99 21.88
N ARG A 93 6.34 -14.27 23.00
CA ARG A 93 5.28 -15.28 23.05
C ARG A 93 4.09 -14.86 22.21
N ASP A 94 3.73 -13.57 22.27
CA ASP A 94 2.62 -13.02 21.50
C ASP A 94 2.89 -13.09 20.00
N LEU A 95 4.13 -12.82 19.57
CA LEU A 95 4.56 -12.97 18.18
C LEU A 95 4.43 -14.42 17.72
N ALA A 96 4.92 -15.37 18.52
CA ALA A 96 4.84 -16.78 18.18
C ALA A 96 3.38 -17.26 18.05
N ARG A 97 2.49 -16.83 18.96
CA ARG A 97 1.05 -17.12 18.88
C ARG A 97 0.40 -16.46 17.66
N GLY A 98 0.72 -15.20 17.36
CA GLY A 98 0.23 -14.53 16.16
C GLY A 98 0.67 -15.23 14.88
N ALA A 99 1.92 -15.71 14.81
CA ALA A 99 2.44 -16.47 13.68
C ALA A 99 1.71 -17.81 13.49
N GLU A 100 1.35 -18.49 14.59
CA GLU A 100 0.50 -19.69 14.52
C GLU A 100 -0.91 -19.39 14.03
N ILE A 101 -1.53 -18.32 14.52
CA ILE A 101 -2.86 -17.91 14.05
C ILE A 101 -2.82 -17.57 12.55
N TYR A 102 -1.76 -16.90 12.08
CA TYR A 102 -1.62 -16.64 10.65
C TYR A 102 -1.43 -17.93 9.83
N ASP A 103 -0.65 -18.90 10.32
CA ASP A 103 -0.55 -20.22 9.69
C ASP A 103 -1.90 -20.99 9.70
N MET A 104 -2.72 -20.81 10.76
CA MET A 104 -4.10 -21.34 10.79
C MET A 104 -5.00 -20.72 9.73
N MET A 105 -4.91 -19.38 9.50
CA MET A 105 -5.62 -18.71 8.40
C MET A 105 -5.27 -19.34 7.05
N LEU A 106 -3.97 -19.64 6.82
CA LEU A 106 -3.48 -20.24 5.58
C LEU A 106 -3.93 -21.70 5.39
N ARG A 107 -4.15 -22.44 6.49
CA ARG A 107 -4.66 -23.83 6.46
C ARG A 107 -6.16 -23.90 6.26
N ASP A 108 -6.89 -22.89 6.67
CA ASP A 108 -8.34 -22.82 6.53
C ASP A 108 -8.70 -22.47 5.07
N ARG A 109 -9.18 -23.46 4.33
CA ARG A 109 -9.50 -23.33 2.90
C ARG A 109 -10.62 -22.34 2.61
N ASP A 110 -11.51 -22.12 3.57
CA ASP A 110 -12.64 -21.21 3.43
C ASP A 110 -12.25 -19.77 3.78
N CYS A 111 -11.14 -19.57 4.48
CA CYS A 111 -10.71 -18.27 4.95
C CYS A 111 -10.19 -17.36 3.81
N GLY A 112 -10.83 -16.19 3.64
CA GLY A 112 -10.28 -15.06 2.89
C GLY A 112 -9.42 -14.20 3.82
N ILE A 113 -8.17 -13.93 3.45
CA ILE A 113 -7.21 -13.20 4.28
C ILE A 113 -7.07 -11.77 3.78
N ILE A 114 -7.38 -10.79 4.65
CA ILE A 114 -7.27 -9.37 4.37
C ILE A 114 -6.07 -8.80 5.13
N LEU A 115 -5.14 -8.18 4.40
CA LEU A 115 -3.98 -7.51 4.94
C LEU A 115 -4.27 -6.01 5.10
N CYS A 116 -4.10 -5.49 6.32
CA CYS A 116 -4.25 -4.06 6.61
C CYS A 116 -2.88 -3.42 6.84
N LEU A 117 -2.55 -2.40 6.06
CA LEU A 117 -1.27 -1.69 6.11
C LEU A 117 -1.49 -0.24 6.50
N ALA A 118 -1.11 0.13 7.72
CA ALA A 118 -1.01 1.53 8.14
C ALA A 118 0.44 2.04 7.98
N GLY A 119 0.64 3.33 8.16
CA GLY A 119 1.96 3.95 8.15
C GLY A 119 2.65 3.94 6.79
N SER A 120 3.98 3.80 6.82
CA SER A 120 4.91 3.87 5.70
C SER A 120 5.90 2.71 5.81
N LEU A 121 5.50 1.53 5.38
CA LEU A 121 6.22 0.27 5.66
C LEU A 121 7.09 -0.19 4.48
N VAL A 122 6.76 0.23 3.25
CA VAL A 122 7.54 -0.08 2.05
C VAL A 122 8.89 0.64 2.10
N SER A 123 8.89 1.94 2.40
CA SER A 123 10.12 2.72 2.59
C SER A 123 11.02 2.21 3.73
N ALA A 124 10.46 1.42 4.64
CA ALA A 124 11.16 0.79 5.75
C ALA A 124 11.78 -0.60 5.40
N GLY A 125 11.76 -1.01 4.13
CA GLY A 125 12.38 -2.27 3.68
C GLY A 125 11.46 -3.49 3.68
N LEU A 126 10.12 -3.32 3.79
CA LEU A 126 9.18 -4.45 3.87
C LEU A 126 8.47 -4.78 2.53
N LYS A 127 8.74 -4.04 1.43
CA LYS A 127 8.07 -4.28 0.15
C LYS A 127 8.11 -5.73 -0.30
N GLN A 128 9.30 -6.37 -0.28
CA GLN A 128 9.45 -7.74 -0.75
C GLN A 128 8.60 -8.73 0.05
N VAL A 129 8.41 -8.49 1.35
CA VAL A 129 7.52 -9.31 2.18
C VAL A 129 6.10 -9.25 1.63
N PHE A 130 5.57 -8.05 1.35
CA PHE A 130 4.20 -7.89 0.85
C PHE A 130 4.03 -8.49 -0.56
N VAL A 131 4.99 -8.28 -1.45
CA VAL A 131 5.00 -8.91 -2.78
C VAL A 131 4.95 -10.44 -2.66
N ASP A 132 5.74 -11.00 -1.75
CA ASP A 132 5.77 -12.45 -1.51
C ASP A 132 4.46 -12.96 -0.92
N LEU A 133 3.82 -12.23 -0.01
CA LEU A 133 2.51 -12.59 0.52
C LEU A 133 1.45 -12.67 -0.58
N VAL A 134 1.45 -11.72 -1.52
CA VAL A 134 0.54 -11.70 -2.67
C VAL A 134 0.83 -12.87 -3.62
N ARG A 135 2.06 -12.97 -4.13
CA ARG A 135 2.45 -13.99 -5.12
C ARG A 135 2.29 -15.42 -4.63
N ASN A 136 2.46 -15.62 -3.33
CA ASN A 136 2.31 -16.95 -2.71
C ASN A 136 0.89 -17.20 -2.16
N ARG A 137 -0.09 -16.40 -2.52
CA ARG A 137 -1.50 -16.59 -2.11
C ARG A 137 -1.68 -16.60 -0.60
N MET A 138 -0.84 -15.84 0.12
CA MET A 138 -0.89 -15.73 1.57
C MET A 138 -1.84 -14.60 2.01
N VAL A 139 -2.28 -13.75 1.08
CA VAL A 139 -3.33 -12.73 1.25
C VAL A 139 -4.23 -12.70 0.03
N ASP A 140 -5.49 -12.25 0.20
CA ASP A 140 -6.52 -12.24 -0.84
C ASP A 140 -7.08 -10.83 -1.12
N ALA A 141 -6.90 -9.90 -0.21
CA ALA A 141 -7.20 -8.47 -0.37
C ALA A 141 -6.26 -7.64 0.50
N ILE A 142 -6.06 -6.39 0.12
CA ILE A 142 -5.23 -5.43 0.85
C ILE A 142 -6.05 -4.18 1.11
N VAL A 143 -6.00 -3.66 2.36
CA VAL A 143 -6.51 -2.33 2.72
C VAL A 143 -5.35 -1.53 3.28
N SER A 144 -5.00 -0.42 2.65
CA SER A 144 -3.74 0.28 2.91
C SER A 144 -3.89 1.79 3.00
N THR A 145 -2.83 2.44 3.52
CA THR A 145 -2.59 3.86 3.30
C THR A 145 -2.12 4.09 1.88
N GLY A 146 -2.38 5.29 1.35
CA GLY A 146 -1.84 5.72 0.06
C GLY A 146 -0.31 5.81 0.07
N ALA A 147 0.28 6.15 1.22
CA ALA A 147 1.72 6.18 1.40
C ALA A 147 2.40 4.86 1.02
N ASN A 148 1.90 3.71 1.49
CA ASN A 148 2.47 2.41 1.12
C ASN A 148 2.30 2.09 -0.37
N ILE A 149 1.14 2.39 -0.95
CA ILE A 149 0.75 1.95 -2.30
C ILE A 149 1.28 2.90 -3.38
N VAL A 150 1.12 4.21 -3.18
CA VAL A 150 1.44 5.21 -4.21
C VAL A 150 2.81 5.82 -3.99
N ASP A 151 3.05 6.43 -2.81
CA ASP A 151 4.27 7.18 -2.53
C ASP A 151 5.51 6.29 -2.45
N GLN A 152 5.32 4.99 -2.20
CA GLN A 152 6.43 4.07 -1.95
C GLN A 152 6.46 2.91 -2.95
N ASP A 153 5.42 2.07 -3.06
CA ASP A 153 5.46 0.90 -3.94
C ASP A 153 5.42 1.31 -5.42
N PHE A 154 4.44 2.14 -5.81
CA PHE A 154 4.32 2.62 -7.19
C PHE A 154 5.53 3.48 -7.60
N PHE A 155 6.01 4.34 -6.70
CA PHE A 155 7.23 5.11 -6.83
C PHE A 155 8.45 4.21 -7.15
N GLU A 156 8.67 3.14 -6.37
CA GLU A 156 9.75 2.20 -6.64
C GLU A 156 9.54 1.36 -7.90
N ALA A 157 8.28 1.07 -8.26
CA ALA A 157 7.96 0.37 -9.50
C ALA A 157 8.32 1.23 -10.72
N LEU A 158 8.22 2.56 -10.63
CA LEU A 158 8.67 3.50 -11.66
C LEU A 158 10.20 3.59 -11.78
N GLY A 159 10.95 2.97 -10.87
CA GLY A 159 12.42 2.87 -10.90
C GLY A 159 13.14 3.73 -9.88
N PHE A 160 12.43 4.44 -9.02
CA PHE A 160 12.98 5.29 -7.98
C PHE A 160 13.33 4.52 -6.72
N ARG A 161 13.98 5.14 -5.73
CA ARG A 161 14.50 4.47 -4.54
C ARG A 161 14.29 5.29 -3.28
N HIS A 162 14.23 4.56 -2.15
CA HIS A 162 14.36 5.13 -0.81
C HIS A 162 15.79 4.96 -0.32
N TYR A 163 16.25 5.88 0.56
CA TYR A 163 17.66 5.94 0.95
C TYR A 163 17.81 6.00 2.47
N ILE A 164 18.88 5.37 2.98
CA ILE A 164 19.20 5.35 4.41
C ILE A 164 19.73 6.70 4.86
N ALA A 165 19.16 7.23 5.95
CA ALA A 165 19.47 8.55 6.50
C ALA A 165 20.21 8.52 7.85
N GLU A 166 20.20 7.40 8.59
CA GLU A 166 20.55 7.35 10.01
C GLU A 166 21.90 7.96 10.37
N ASP A 167 22.97 7.59 9.69
CA ASP A 167 24.31 8.09 10.01
C ASP A 167 24.46 9.59 9.77
N ARG A 168 23.67 10.15 8.87
CA ARG A 168 23.64 11.58 8.52
C ARG A 168 23.01 12.42 9.63
N PHE A 169 22.01 11.89 10.33
CA PHE A 169 21.40 12.56 11.50
C PHE A 169 22.37 12.69 12.66
N LYS A 170 23.15 11.65 12.92
CA LYS A 170 24.21 11.68 13.95
C LYS A 170 25.27 12.74 13.65
N ALA A 171 25.44 13.10 12.38
CA ALA A 171 26.33 14.17 11.93
C ALA A 171 25.73 15.58 11.99
N GLY A 172 24.51 15.73 12.55
CA GLY A 172 23.87 17.05 12.72
C GLY A 172 23.16 17.59 11.47
N LEU A 173 22.62 16.71 10.63
CA LEU A 173 21.85 17.15 9.45
C LEU A 173 20.56 17.85 9.88
N ASP A 174 20.28 19.00 9.25
CA ASP A 174 19.10 19.83 9.51
C ASP A 174 18.02 19.59 8.44
N ASP A 175 16.77 19.42 8.87
CA ASP A 175 15.60 19.27 7.99
C ASP A 175 15.38 20.50 7.07
N HIS A 176 15.82 21.71 7.47
CA HIS A 176 15.79 22.87 6.59
C HIS A 176 16.71 22.71 5.38
N HIS A 177 17.87 22.11 5.59
CA HIS A 177 18.80 21.80 4.51
C HIS A 177 18.26 20.73 3.57
N LEU A 178 17.62 19.67 4.09
CA LEU A 178 16.96 18.67 3.27
C LEU A 178 15.91 19.30 2.35
N ARG A 179 15.05 20.16 2.91
CA ARG A 179 14.05 20.89 2.13
C ARG A 179 14.66 21.73 1.00
N ASP A 180 15.78 22.40 1.26
CA ASP A 180 16.44 23.24 0.26
C ASP A 180 17.10 22.39 -0.85
N LEU A 181 17.43 21.12 -0.58
CA LEU A 181 17.90 20.12 -1.53
C LEU A 181 16.77 19.31 -2.20
N HIS A 182 15.50 19.58 -1.89
CA HIS A 182 14.35 18.81 -2.34
C HIS A 182 14.46 17.33 -1.95
N ILE A 183 14.77 17.08 -0.67
CA ILE A 183 14.76 15.76 -0.07
C ILE A 183 13.69 15.74 1.01
N ASP A 184 12.75 14.82 0.90
CA ASP A 184 11.78 14.52 1.95
C ASP A 184 12.33 13.42 2.88
N ARG A 185 11.87 13.43 4.13
CA ARG A 185 12.31 12.50 5.15
C ARG A 185 11.13 11.81 5.81
N ILE A 186 11.21 10.48 5.88
CA ILE A 186 10.35 9.65 6.71
C ILE A 186 11.25 9.04 7.79
N TYR A 187 11.25 9.58 9.01
CA TYR A 187 12.11 9.19 10.13
C TYR A 187 13.59 9.10 9.74
N ASP A 188 14.14 7.92 9.48
CA ASP A 188 15.53 7.65 9.10
C ASP A 188 15.70 7.24 7.62
N THR A 189 14.72 7.59 6.79
CA THR A 189 14.68 7.28 5.36
C THR A 189 14.50 8.56 4.55
N PHE A 190 15.28 8.73 3.47
CA PHE A 190 15.16 9.84 2.53
C PHE A 190 14.44 9.43 1.26
N ILE A 191 13.73 10.41 0.68
CA ILE A 191 13.05 10.33 -0.61
C ILE A 191 13.45 11.56 -1.43
N ASP A 192 13.77 11.37 -2.71
CA ASP A 192 13.95 12.48 -3.65
C ASP A 192 12.58 13.10 -3.99
N GLU A 193 12.35 14.36 -3.57
CA GLU A 193 11.09 15.07 -3.80
C GLU A 193 10.84 15.31 -5.31
N ASP A 194 11.89 15.47 -6.10
CA ASP A 194 11.76 15.68 -7.55
C ASP A 194 11.30 14.37 -8.25
N GLU A 195 11.79 13.22 -7.79
CA GLU A 195 11.34 11.89 -8.26
C GLU A 195 9.91 11.57 -7.80
N LEU A 196 9.56 11.92 -6.55
CA LEU A 196 8.19 11.74 -6.04
C LEU A 196 7.18 12.57 -6.84
N ARG A 197 7.58 13.72 -7.33
CA ARG A 197 6.77 14.56 -8.21
C ARG A 197 6.46 13.89 -9.56
N ILE A 198 7.37 13.06 -10.08
CA ILE A 198 7.09 12.25 -11.28
C ILE A 198 6.00 11.22 -10.97
N CYS A 199 5.98 10.68 -9.77
CA CYS A 199 4.91 9.80 -9.31
C CYS A 199 3.56 10.53 -9.29
N ASP A 200 3.49 11.79 -8.76
CA ASP A 200 2.28 12.61 -8.78
C ASP A 200 1.78 12.85 -10.21
N ASP A 201 2.68 13.24 -11.13
CA ASP A 201 2.34 13.47 -12.53
C ASP A 201 1.88 12.19 -13.23
N THR A 202 2.47 11.04 -12.90
CA THR A 202 2.04 9.76 -13.47
C THR A 202 0.62 9.39 -13.03
N THR A 203 0.27 9.63 -11.75
CA THR A 203 -1.10 9.42 -11.28
C THR A 203 -2.08 10.37 -11.95
N ARG A 204 -1.69 11.62 -12.24
CA ARG A 204 -2.49 12.56 -13.04
C ARG A 204 -2.71 12.04 -14.47
N ILE A 205 -1.68 11.53 -15.14
CA ILE A 205 -1.79 10.97 -16.49
C ILE A 205 -2.78 9.81 -16.51
N ILE A 206 -2.70 8.87 -15.57
CA ILE A 206 -3.66 7.78 -15.43
C ILE A 206 -5.09 8.33 -15.25
N ALA A 207 -5.27 9.35 -14.39
CA ALA A 207 -6.56 10.00 -14.18
C ALA A 207 -7.12 10.67 -15.44
N ASP A 208 -6.23 11.26 -16.28
CA ASP A 208 -6.61 11.91 -17.53
C ASP A 208 -7.06 10.91 -18.61
N GLU A 209 -6.54 9.69 -18.59
CA GLU A 209 -6.87 8.61 -19.54
C GLU A 209 -8.16 7.86 -19.17
N LEU A 210 -8.57 7.90 -17.90
CA LEU A 210 -9.77 7.23 -17.46
C LEU A 210 -11.05 7.94 -17.96
N PRO A 211 -12.11 7.19 -18.34
CA PRO A 211 -13.44 7.75 -18.62
C PRO A 211 -13.95 8.56 -17.42
N PRO A 212 -14.59 9.75 -17.64
CA PRO A 212 -15.00 10.62 -16.55
C PRO A 212 -16.23 10.04 -15.83
N ARG A 213 -16.01 9.47 -14.65
CA ARG A 213 -17.01 8.96 -13.71
C ARG A 213 -16.43 8.87 -12.31
N PRO A 214 -17.22 8.60 -11.26
CA PRO A 214 -16.70 8.16 -9.97
C PRO A 214 -16.01 6.80 -10.09
N TYR A 215 -14.91 6.62 -9.35
CA TYR A 215 -14.14 5.38 -9.21
C TYR A 215 -13.93 5.09 -7.74
N SER A 216 -13.97 3.82 -7.35
CA SER A 216 -13.36 3.42 -6.07
C SER A 216 -11.84 3.56 -6.14
N SER A 217 -11.16 3.63 -4.99
CA SER A 217 -9.70 3.59 -4.97
C SER A 217 -9.19 2.27 -5.54
N ARG A 218 -9.91 1.16 -5.31
CA ARG A 218 -9.61 -0.15 -5.89
C ARG A 218 -9.57 -0.10 -7.42
N GLU A 219 -10.56 0.54 -8.05
CA GLU A 219 -10.61 0.67 -9.51
C GLU A 219 -9.43 1.50 -10.03
N PHE A 220 -9.09 2.60 -9.33
CA PHE A 220 -7.97 3.43 -9.71
C PHE A 220 -6.64 2.71 -9.55
N ILE A 221 -6.44 1.96 -8.45
CA ILE A 221 -5.24 1.16 -8.22
C ILE A 221 -5.15 0.00 -9.24
N GLN A 222 -6.27 -0.56 -9.67
CA GLN A 222 -6.29 -1.52 -10.78
C GLN A 222 -5.78 -0.89 -12.08
N ALA A 223 -6.17 0.36 -12.38
CA ALA A 223 -5.63 1.09 -13.53
C ALA A 223 -4.12 1.38 -13.37
N MET A 224 -3.65 1.68 -12.16
CA MET A 224 -2.20 1.79 -11.88
C MET A 224 -1.48 0.47 -12.13
N GLY A 225 -2.06 -0.67 -11.75
CA GLY A 225 -1.51 -2.00 -12.02
C GLY A 225 -1.41 -2.28 -13.53
N SER A 226 -2.45 -1.97 -14.29
CA SER A 226 -2.43 -2.06 -15.75
C SER A 226 -1.36 -1.16 -16.37
N TYR A 227 -1.20 0.07 -15.89
CA TYR A 227 -0.13 0.95 -16.32
C TYR A 227 1.26 0.35 -16.08
N LEU A 228 1.46 -0.28 -14.92
CA LEU A 228 2.74 -0.91 -14.56
C LEU A 228 3.07 -2.15 -15.41
N GLU A 229 2.11 -2.85 -16.02
CA GLU A 229 2.41 -3.97 -16.93
C GLU A 229 3.39 -3.56 -18.03
N ASP A 230 3.20 -2.35 -18.57
CA ASP A 230 3.98 -1.84 -19.70
C ASP A 230 5.11 -0.89 -19.28
N HIS A 231 5.02 -0.25 -18.11
CA HIS A 231 5.88 0.87 -17.73
C HIS A 231 6.76 0.59 -16.49
N ALA A 232 6.56 -0.52 -15.78
CA ALA A 232 7.35 -0.83 -14.59
C ALA A 232 8.83 -1.03 -14.93
N LYS A 233 9.70 -0.35 -14.19
CA LYS A 233 11.15 -0.57 -14.20
C LYS A 233 11.55 -1.67 -13.21
N SER A 234 10.72 -1.91 -12.20
CA SER A 234 10.84 -3.04 -11.27
C SER A 234 9.53 -3.81 -11.23
N ARG A 235 9.60 -5.13 -11.44
CA ARG A 235 8.43 -6.00 -11.29
C ARG A 235 8.18 -6.43 -9.83
N GLU A 236 9.09 -6.10 -8.93
CA GLU A 236 8.92 -6.27 -7.48
C GLU A 236 8.10 -5.10 -6.94
N SER A 237 6.79 -5.14 -7.19
CA SER A 237 5.79 -4.15 -6.78
C SER A 237 4.55 -4.86 -6.23
N ILE A 238 3.98 -4.30 -5.17
CA ILE A 238 2.74 -4.78 -4.54
C ILE A 238 1.58 -4.55 -5.49
N VAL A 239 1.50 -3.36 -6.10
CA VAL A 239 0.44 -2.99 -7.05
C VAL A 239 0.44 -3.91 -8.25
N LEU A 240 1.62 -4.15 -8.86
CA LEU A 240 1.74 -5.03 -10.01
C LEU A 240 1.45 -6.50 -9.64
N ALA A 241 2.03 -6.99 -8.53
CA ALA A 241 1.78 -8.35 -8.07
C ALA A 241 0.29 -8.58 -7.73
N ALA A 242 -0.38 -7.60 -7.12
CA ALA A 242 -1.80 -7.66 -6.80
C ALA A 242 -2.67 -7.69 -8.08
N TYR A 243 -2.34 -6.84 -9.06
CA TYR A 243 -2.99 -6.82 -10.36
C TYR A 243 -2.86 -8.18 -11.08
N GLU A 244 -1.65 -8.72 -11.18
CA GLU A 244 -1.36 -10.02 -11.83
C GLU A 244 -2.03 -11.21 -11.14
N ASN A 245 -2.28 -11.13 -9.83
CA ASN A 245 -2.83 -12.24 -9.03
C ASN A 245 -4.31 -12.05 -8.63
N GLU A 246 -4.98 -11.03 -9.18
CA GLU A 246 -6.39 -10.72 -8.89
C GLU A 246 -6.68 -10.47 -7.41
N VAL A 247 -5.75 -9.78 -6.74
CA VAL A 247 -5.87 -9.34 -5.35
C VAL A 247 -6.25 -7.87 -5.32
N PRO A 248 -7.46 -7.49 -4.90
CA PRO A 248 -7.85 -6.08 -4.86
C PRO A 248 -7.13 -5.32 -3.75
N ILE A 249 -6.77 -4.06 -4.04
CA ILE A 249 -6.20 -3.13 -3.07
C ILE A 249 -7.18 -1.97 -2.88
N PHE A 250 -7.52 -1.68 -1.62
CA PHE A 250 -8.37 -0.56 -1.21
C PHE A 250 -7.55 0.45 -0.44
N CYS A 251 -7.74 1.72 -0.72
CA CYS A 251 -7.11 2.82 -0.01
C CYS A 251 -8.17 3.85 0.42
N PRO A 252 -8.79 3.70 1.59
CA PRO A 252 -9.94 4.50 2.01
C PRO A 252 -9.70 6.01 2.07
N ALA A 253 -8.45 6.43 2.35
CA ALA A 253 -8.03 7.83 2.35
C ALA A 253 -7.14 8.13 1.13
N PHE A 254 -7.57 7.76 -0.07
CA PHE A 254 -6.77 7.76 -1.30
C PHE A 254 -6.20 9.13 -1.69
N ALA A 255 -6.86 10.21 -1.31
CA ALA A 255 -6.36 11.56 -1.58
C ALA A 255 -5.23 12.03 -0.63
N ASP A 256 -4.92 11.26 0.43
CA ASP A 256 -3.87 11.58 1.41
C ASP A 256 -2.54 10.91 1.02
N CYS A 257 -2.09 11.14 -0.23
CA CYS A 257 -0.83 10.64 -0.80
C CYS A 257 -0.55 11.29 -2.16
N SER A 258 0.53 10.91 -2.85
CA SER A 258 0.88 11.36 -4.21
C SER A 258 -0.28 11.28 -5.21
N ALA A 259 -1.14 10.26 -5.11
CA ALA A 259 -2.33 10.20 -5.96
C ALA A 259 -3.26 11.40 -5.76
N GLY A 260 -3.37 11.92 -4.53
CA GLY A 260 -4.13 13.13 -4.24
C GLY A 260 -3.58 14.36 -4.94
N PHE A 261 -2.25 14.52 -4.98
CA PHE A 261 -1.62 15.61 -5.73
C PHE A 261 -1.86 15.48 -7.23
N GLY A 262 -1.74 14.28 -7.79
CA GLY A 262 -2.08 13.99 -9.19
C GLY A 262 -3.55 14.30 -9.50
N LEU A 263 -4.49 13.93 -8.62
CA LEU A 263 -5.90 14.23 -8.77
C LEU A 263 -6.21 15.74 -8.66
N VAL A 264 -5.52 16.48 -7.79
CA VAL A 264 -5.64 17.95 -7.72
C VAL A 264 -5.19 18.59 -9.03
N ALA A 265 -4.08 18.12 -9.59
CA ALA A 265 -3.59 18.60 -10.90
C ALA A 265 -4.56 18.22 -12.04
N HIS A 266 -5.14 17.00 -12.01
CA HIS A 266 -6.20 16.58 -12.94
C HIS A 266 -7.42 17.52 -12.87
N ILE A 267 -7.92 17.82 -11.66
CA ILE A 267 -9.06 18.73 -11.45
C ILE A 267 -8.74 20.12 -12.02
N GLN A 268 -7.56 20.65 -11.73
CA GLN A 268 -7.13 21.96 -12.24
C GLN A 268 -7.06 21.97 -13.77
N GLY A 269 -6.49 20.92 -14.38
CA GLY A 269 -6.35 20.82 -15.82
C GLY A 269 -7.69 20.66 -16.56
N ARG A 270 -8.64 19.95 -15.98
CA ARG A 270 -9.97 19.74 -16.56
C ARG A 270 -10.90 20.95 -16.42
N GLY A 271 -10.73 21.79 -15.42
CA GLY A 271 -11.60 22.92 -15.15
C GLY A 271 -13.07 22.48 -15.02
N ASN A 272 -13.93 22.98 -15.91
CA ASN A 272 -15.37 22.65 -15.95
C ASN A 272 -15.70 21.42 -16.84
N GLN A 273 -14.70 20.74 -17.41
CA GLN A 273 -14.96 19.57 -18.22
C GLN A 273 -15.25 18.33 -17.33
N PRO A 274 -15.92 17.31 -17.88
CA PRO A 274 -16.11 16.04 -17.17
C PRO A 274 -14.76 15.44 -16.72
N ARG A 275 -14.72 14.98 -15.47
CA ARG A 275 -13.52 14.43 -14.82
C ARG A 275 -13.86 13.21 -13.99
N ILE A 276 -12.82 12.50 -13.56
CA ILE A 276 -12.96 11.44 -12.56
C ILE A 276 -13.11 12.04 -11.15
N SER A 277 -13.63 11.24 -10.24
CA SER A 277 -13.58 11.45 -8.80
C SER A 277 -13.35 10.13 -8.08
N ILE A 278 -12.84 10.17 -6.87
CA ILE A 278 -12.72 8.97 -6.02
C ILE A 278 -13.92 8.92 -5.09
N ASP A 279 -14.59 7.76 -5.07
CA ASP A 279 -15.77 7.48 -4.25
C ASP A 279 -15.39 6.49 -3.13
N ALA A 280 -15.17 7.04 -1.93
CA ALA A 280 -14.81 6.24 -0.76
C ALA A 280 -15.97 5.38 -0.24
N ALA A 281 -17.24 5.76 -0.52
CA ALA A 281 -18.38 4.92 -0.16
C ALA A 281 -18.45 3.68 -1.06
N GLN A 282 -18.12 3.84 -2.34
CA GLN A 282 -18.00 2.72 -3.27
C GLN A 282 -16.91 1.73 -2.82
N ASP A 283 -15.74 2.23 -2.35
CA ASP A 283 -14.69 1.38 -1.75
C ASP A 283 -15.25 0.53 -0.60
N PHE A 284 -16.01 1.16 0.31
CA PHE A 284 -16.55 0.46 1.47
C PHE A 284 -17.60 -0.58 1.08
N TYR A 285 -18.43 -0.26 0.11
CA TYR A 285 -19.40 -1.19 -0.45
C TYR A 285 -18.69 -2.40 -1.10
N GLU A 286 -17.66 -2.17 -1.92
CA GLU A 286 -16.91 -3.23 -2.59
C GLU A 286 -16.17 -4.14 -1.59
N LEU A 287 -15.51 -3.56 -0.59
CA LEU A 287 -14.85 -4.34 0.46
C LEU A 287 -15.88 -5.18 1.25
N THR A 288 -17.09 -4.64 1.49
CA THR A 288 -18.20 -5.36 2.13
C THR A 288 -18.66 -6.54 1.26
N GLN A 289 -18.66 -6.42 -0.08
CA GLN A 289 -18.99 -7.55 -0.97
C GLN A 289 -18.00 -8.72 -0.80
N ILE A 290 -16.73 -8.47 -0.51
CA ILE A 290 -15.77 -9.54 -0.17
C ILE A 290 -16.24 -10.31 1.05
N LYS A 291 -16.68 -9.63 2.11
CA LYS A 291 -17.19 -10.27 3.33
C LYS A 291 -18.43 -11.10 3.07
N ILE A 292 -19.38 -10.58 2.29
CA ILE A 292 -20.61 -11.28 1.91
C ILE A 292 -20.32 -12.55 1.10
N LYS A 293 -19.37 -12.47 0.15
CA LYS A 293 -18.99 -13.61 -0.71
C LYS A 293 -18.06 -14.60 -0.04
N CYS A 294 -17.33 -14.18 1.00
CA CYS A 294 -16.41 -15.00 1.77
C CYS A 294 -16.69 -14.84 3.27
N PRO A 295 -17.70 -15.55 3.83
CA PRO A 295 -18.12 -15.37 5.22
C PRO A 295 -17.01 -15.62 6.23
N THR A 296 -16.13 -16.60 5.99
CA THR A 296 -14.96 -16.87 6.85
C THR A 296 -13.80 -15.96 6.42
N THR A 297 -13.42 -15.05 7.29
CA THR A 297 -12.31 -14.11 7.03
C THR A 297 -11.31 -14.09 8.17
N GLY A 298 -10.04 -13.86 7.81
CA GLY A 298 -8.95 -13.54 8.71
C GLY A 298 -8.35 -12.19 8.38
N ILE A 299 -7.94 -11.44 9.39
CA ILE A 299 -7.33 -10.11 9.23
C ILE A 299 -5.94 -10.08 9.84
N LEU A 300 -4.95 -9.63 9.04
CA LEU A 300 -3.59 -9.36 9.49
C LEU A 300 -3.35 -7.85 9.41
N MET A 301 -3.15 -7.21 10.56
CA MET A 301 -3.08 -5.76 10.67
C MET A 301 -1.69 -5.31 11.11
N LEU A 302 -1.08 -4.43 10.33
CA LEU A 302 0.18 -3.76 10.63
C LEU A 302 -0.09 -2.31 10.97
N GLY A 303 0.12 -1.94 12.23
CA GLY A 303 -0.42 -0.71 12.79
C GLY A 303 -1.92 -0.81 13.03
N GLY A 304 -2.65 0.26 12.73
CA GLY A 304 -4.10 0.32 12.94
C GLY A 304 -4.74 1.37 12.04
N GLY A 305 -5.31 2.42 12.65
CA GLY A 305 -5.91 3.54 11.92
C GLY A 305 -7.06 3.14 10.99
N VAL A 306 -7.21 3.88 9.90
CA VAL A 306 -8.29 3.68 8.93
C VAL A 306 -8.26 2.30 8.27
N PRO A 307 -7.12 1.74 7.79
CA PRO A 307 -7.10 0.43 7.18
C PRO A 307 -7.66 -0.69 8.07
N LYS A 308 -7.30 -0.67 9.36
CA LYS A 308 -7.81 -1.61 10.35
C LYS A 308 -9.32 -1.46 10.54
N ASN A 309 -9.78 -0.25 10.88
CA ASN A 309 -11.16 -0.03 11.24
C ASN A 309 -12.10 -0.27 10.04
N TYR A 310 -11.69 0.19 8.87
CA TYR A 310 -12.43 0.01 7.62
C TYR A 310 -12.67 -1.48 7.32
N THR A 311 -11.63 -2.30 7.48
CA THR A 311 -11.74 -3.75 7.31
C THR A 311 -12.61 -4.40 8.37
N GLN A 312 -12.47 -3.99 9.63
CA GLN A 312 -13.30 -4.54 10.71
C GLN A 312 -14.79 -4.22 10.53
N ASP A 313 -15.11 -3.04 10.00
CA ASP A 313 -16.47 -2.54 9.86
C ASP A 313 -17.27 -3.23 8.73
N ILE A 314 -16.63 -4.00 7.83
CA ILE A 314 -17.37 -4.70 6.76
C ILE A 314 -18.35 -5.74 7.30
N VAL A 315 -18.14 -6.26 8.51
CA VAL A 315 -19.10 -7.16 9.18
C VAL A 315 -20.37 -6.39 9.50
N VAL A 316 -20.23 -5.23 10.12
CA VAL A 316 -21.38 -4.34 10.47
C VAL A 316 -22.05 -3.81 9.21
N ALA A 317 -21.26 -3.46 8.18
CA ALA A 317 -21.82 -3.00 6.91
C ALA A 317 -22.63 -4.09 6.19
N ALA A 318 -22.19 -5.35 6.22
CA ALA A 318 -22.93 -6.48 5.68
C ALA A 318 -24.28 -6.66 6.40
N ASP A 319 -24.30 -6.56 7.73
CA ASP A 319 -25.53 -6.63 8.54
C ASP A 319 -26.52 -5.49 8.17
N ILE A 320 -26.02 -4.26 7.99
CA ILE A 320 -26.84 -3.12 7.52
C ILE A 320 -27.45 -3.39 6.14
N LEU A 321 -26.75 -4.14 5.28
CA LEU A 321 -27.29 -4.54 3.97
C LEU A 321 -28.29 -5.71 4.05
N GLY A 322 -28.55 -6.23 5.25
CA GLY A 322 -29.47 -7.36 5.45
C GLY A 322 -28.84 -8.72 5.18
N GLU A 323 -27.51 -8.78 5.07
CA GLU A 323 -26.75 -10.01 4.83
C GLU A 323 -26.22 -10.57 6.16
N GLN A 324 -26.36 -11.87 6.40
CA GLN A 324 -25.72 -12.50 7.55
C GLN A 324 -24.23 -12.63 7.30
N ALA A 325 -23.42 -11.97 8.11
CA ALA A 325 -21.96 -12.06 8.05
C ALA A 325 -21.39 -12.41 9.43
N ASP A 326 -20.64 -13.52 9.47
CA ASP A 326 -19.90 -13.89 10.67
C ASP A 326 -18.82 -12.84 11.00
N MET A 327 -18.48 -12.67 12.27
CA MET A 327 -17.31 -11.91 12.68
C MET A 327 -16.05 -12.42 11.99
N HIS A 328 -15.00 -11.60 11.92
CA HIS A 328 -13.69 -12.11 11.47
C HIS A 328 -13.22 -13.21 12.41
N LYS A 329 -13.07 -14.43 11.87
CA LYS A 329 -12.73 -15.64 12.63
C LYS A 329 -11.32 -15.60 13.20
N TYR A 330 -10.40 -14.98 12.47
CA TYR A 330 -9.00 -14.86 12.85
C TYR A 330 -8.59 -13.40 12.81
N ALA A 331 -7.80 -12.96 13.79
CA ALA A 331 -7.26 -11.61 13.82
C ALA A 331 -5.88 -11.56 14.47
N VAL A 332 -4.92 -10.94 13.76
CA VAL A 332 -3.59 -10.65 14.30
C VAL A 332 -3.29 -9.18 14.06
N GLN A 333 -2.86 -8.46 15.10
CA GLN A 333 -2.44 -7.07 14.97
C GLN A 333 -1.04 -6.87 15.55
N ILE A 334 -0.15 -6.26 14.76
CA ILE A 334 1.16 -5.76 15.21
C ILE A 334 1.05 -4.25 15.38
N THR A 335 1.28 -3.74 16.58
CA THR A 335 1.19 -2.30 16.88
C THR A 335 2.07 -1.92 18.07
N VAL A 336 2.54 -0.67 18.08
CA VAL A 336 3.21 -0.06 19.24
C VAL A 336 2.27 0.84 20.04
N ALA A 337 1.00 0.99 19.62
CA ALA A 337 0.06 1.90 20.25
C ALA A 337 -0.40 1.37 21.60
N ASP A 338 -0.38 2.24 22.62
CA ASP A 338 -0.88 1.93 23.97
C ASP A 338 -2.41 1.88 23.98
N VAL A 339 -3.00 0.89 24.64
CA VAL A 339 -4.47 0.68 24.69
C VAL A 339 -5.23 1.84 25.32
N ARG A 340 -4.56 2.72 26.05
CA ARG A 340 -5.15 3.92 26.70
C ARG A 340 -5.16 5.14 25.78
N ASP A 341 -4.48 5.07 24.64
CA ASP A 341 -4.55 6.10 23.60
C ASP A 341 -5.91 5.98 22.89
N GLY A 342 -6.64 7.05 22.69
CA GLY A 342 -7.93 7.06 22.01
C GLY A 342 -7.90 6.86 20.50
N ALA A 343 -6.71 6.60 19.89
CA ALA A 343 -6.58 6.37 18.46
C ALA A 343 -7.07 4.97 18.03
N LEU A 344 -7.49 4.82 16.76
CA LEU A 344 -7.94 3.54 16.20
C LEU A 344 -6.87 2.44 16.26
N SER A 345 -5.58 2.81 16.24
CA SER A 345 -4.46 1.87 16.34
C SER A 345 -4.35 1.19 17.68
N SER A 346 -4.86 1.81 18.74
CA SER A 346 -4.80 1.33 20.12
C SER A 346 -6.01 0.47 20.51
N SER A 347 -7.13 0.57 19.78
CA SER A 347 -8.32 -0.23 20.06
C SER A 347 -7.98 -1.73 19.97
N THR A 348 -8.35 -2.51 21.00
CA THR A 348 -7.98 -3.93 21.07
C THR A 348 -8.90 -4.80 20.22
N LEU A 349 -8.43 -6.01 19.86
CA LEU A 349 -9.26 -7.00 19.17
C LEU A 349 -10.43 -7.48 20.05
N LYS A 350 -10.24 -7.51 21.39
CA LYS A 350 -11.32 -7.78 22.35
C LYS A 350 -12.38 -6.67 22.36
N GLU A 351 -11.94 -5.41 22.26
CA GLU A 351 -12.86 -4.29 22.12
C GLU A 351 -13.65 -4.39 20.82
N ALA A 352 -12.99 -4.74 19.71
CA ALA A 352 -13.64 -4.95 18.43
C ALA A 352 -14.73 -6.05 18.48
N SER A 353 -14.60 -7.05 19.36
CA SER A 353 -15.62 -8.06 19.56
C SER A 353 -16.90 -7.48 20.17
N SER A 354 -16.81 -6.45 21.03
CA SER A 354 -17.99 -5.78 21.59
C SER A 354 -18.83 -5.06 20.52
N TRP A 355 -18.23 -4.78 19.36
CA TRP A 355 -18.88 -4.20 18.18
C TRP A 355 -19.32 -5.26 17.16
N GLY A 356 -19.20 -6.56 17.47
CA GLY A 356 -19.55 -7.64 16.55
C GLY A 356 -18.58 -7.81 15.38
N LYS A 357 -17.34 -7.32 15.46
CA LYS A 357 -16.39 -7.26 14.33
C LYS A 357 -15.43 -8.45 14.31
N VAL A 358 -14.89 -8.86 15.47
CA VAL A 358 -13.84 -9.88 15.59
C VAL A 358 -14.23 -10.95 16.62
N ASP A 359 -14.09 -12.22 16.22
CA ASP A 359 -14.21 -13.37 17.15
C ASP A 359 -12.95 -13.44 18.02
N THR A 360 -13.13 -13.64 19.32
CA THR A 360 -12.03 -13.68 20.28
C THR A 360 -11.38 -15.05 20.45
N THR A 361 -11.81 -16.07 19.69
CA THR A 361 -11.26 -17.43 19.77
C THR A 361 -9.83 -17.49 19.23
N TYR A 362 -9.59 -16.84 18.10
CA TYR A 362 -8.28 -16.83 17.41
C TYR A 362 -7.83 -15.40 17.16
N GLU A 363 -7.49 -14.67 18.23
CA GLU A 363 -7.00 -13.30 18.15
C GLU A 363 -5.67 -13.14 18.90
N GLN A 364 -4.79 -12.26 18.39
CA GLN A 364 -3.57 -11.88 19.07
C GLN A 364 -3.15 -10.44 18.76
N MET A 365 -2.97 -9.64 19.81
CA MET A 365 -2.25 -8.38 19.76
C MET A 365 -0.76 -8.64 19.97
N ILE A 366 0.09 -8.08 19.11
CA ILE A 366 1.56 -8.14 19.21
C ILE A 366 2.07 -6.73 19.40
N TYR A 367 2.50 -6.39 20.62
CA TYR A 367 3.04 -5.08 20.94
C TYR A 367 4.51 -5.02 20.54
N SER A 368 4.73 -4.69 19.29
CA SER A 368 6.05 -4.58 18.66
C SER A 368 6.00 -3.64 17.47
N GLU A 369 7.16 -3.13 17.08
CA GLU A 369 7.32 -2.39 15.84
C GLU A 369 7.25 -3.35 14.63
N ALA A 370 6.66 -2.89 13.51
CA ALA A 370 6.30 -3.74 12.39
C ALA A 370 7.51 -4.26 11.60
N THR A 371 8.56 -3.47 11.44
CA THR A 371 9.76 -3.89 10.69
C THR A 371 10.53 -5.01 11.38
N LEU A 372 10.41 -5.08 12.72
CA LEU A 372 10.98 -6.16 13.51
C LEU A 372 10.10 -7.41 13.51
N ALA A 373 8.77 -7.23 13.71
CA ALA A 373 7.87 -8.35 13.97
C ALA A 373 7.35 -9.04 12.69
N LEU A 374 7.08 -8.29 11.62
CA LEU A 374 6.49 -8.85 10.40
C LEU A 374 7.38 -9.86 9.68
N PRO A 375 8.69 -9.62 9.48
CA PRO A 375 9.54 -10.62 8.82
C PRO A 375 9.59 -11.95 9.57
N LEU A 376 9.52 -11.94 10.89
CA LEU A 376 9.48 -13.15 11.72
C LEU A 376 8.13 -13.86 11.59
N LEU A 377 7.02 -13.11 11.65
CA LEU A 377 5.66 -13.66 11.53
C LEU A 377 5.43 -14.23 10.12
N ALA A 378 5.69 -13.43 9.08
CA ALA A 378 5.49 -13.82 7.69
C ALA A 378 6.46 -14.94 7.25
N GLY A 379 7.73 -14.85 7.66
CA GLY A 379 8.75 -15.87 7.39
C GLY A 379 8.40 -17.20 8.05
N TYR A 380 7.87 -17.20 9.28
CA TYR A 380 7.37 -18.41 9.93
C TYR A 380 6.26 -19.06 9.09
N ALA A 381 5.23 -18.31 8.72
CA ALA A 381 4.11 -18.82 7.94
C ALA A 381 4.53 -19.28 6.54
N TYR A 382 5.45 -18.55 5.89
CA TYR A 382 6.01 -18.93 4.59
C TYR A 382 6.71 -20.29 4.65
N HIS A 383 7.62 -20.49 5.63
CA HIS A 383 8.41 -21.72 5.77
C HIS A 383 7.62 -22.89 6.37
N GLN A 384 6.48 -22.65 7.05
CA GLN A 384 5.52 -23.71 7.38
C GLN A 384 4.84 -24.28 6.13
N GLY A 385 4.72 -23.50 5.06
CA GLY A 385 4.36 -23.97 3.74
C GLY A 385 2.88 -24.27 3.52
N ALA A 386 1.97 -23.89 4.42
CA ALA A 386 0.51 -24.10 4.26
C ALA A 386 -0.05 -23.43 3.00
N TRP A 387 0.52 -22.30 2.59
CA TRP A 387 0.15 -21.56 1.38
C TRP A 387 0.28 -22.38 0.08
N LYS A 388 1.16 -23.39 0.03
CA LYS A 388 1.39 -24.23 -1.17
C LYS A 388 0.13 -24.96 -1.60
N ASN A 389 -0.73 -25.33 -0.64
CA ASN A 389 -1.98 -26.04 -0.87
C ASN A 389 -3.21 -25.13 -0.88
N ARG A 390 -3.01 -23.82 -0.76
CA ARG A 390 -4.08 -22.82 -0.71
C ARG A 390 -4.49 -22.40 -2.12
N GLN A 391 -5.80 -22.28 -2.34
CA GLN A 391 -6.34 -21.70 -3.56
C GLN A 391 -6.50 -20.19 -3.37
N ALA A 392 -6.07 -19.42 -4.36
CA ALA A 392 -6.29 -17.97 -4.39
C ALA A 392 -7.78 -17.65 -4.50
N LYS A 393 -8.28 -16.71 -3.72
CA LYS A 393 -9.68 -16.26 -3.79
C LYS A 393 -9.96 -15.40 -5.01
N GLN A 394 -8.95 -14.68 -5.53
CA GLN A 394 -9.03 -13.85 -6.74
C GLN A 394 -10.22 -12.87 -6.70
N PHE A 395 -10.34 -12.11 -5.60
CA PHE A 395 -11.48 -11.25 -5.36
C PHE A 395 -11.65 -10.11 -6.38
N SER A 396 -10.60 -9.73 -7.12
CA SER A 396 -10.76 -8.74 -8.21
C SER A 396 -11.76 -9.20 -9.27
N LYS A 397 -11.96 -10.52 -9.43
CA LYS A 397 -12.94 -11.09 -10.37
C LYS A 397 -14.40 -10.90 -9.95
N LEU A 398 -14.66 -10.34 -8.78
CA LEU A 398 -16.03 -9.95 -8.37
C LEU A 398 -16.56 -8.76 -9.19
N TRP A 399 -15.67 -8.01 -9.84
CA TRP A 399 -16.01 -6.79 -10.57
C TRP A 399 -15.44 -6.81 -11.99
N GLU A 400 -16.06 -6.04 -12.87
CA GLU A 400 -15.57 -5.83 -14.23
C GLU A 400 -14.22 -5.10 -14.22
N PRO A 401 -13.27 -5.46 -15.11
CA PRO A 401 -12.01 -4.75 -15.24
C PRO A 401 -12.19 -3.28 -15.61
N VAL A 402 -11.33 -2.42 -15.11
CA VAL A 402 -11.30 -1.00 -15.47
C VAL A 402 -10.72 -0.83 -16.86
N ALA A 403 -11.53 -0.30 -17.78
CA ALA A 403 -11.08 0.00 -19.14
C ALA A 403 -10.40 1.38 -19.18
N MET A 404 -9.12 1.41 -19.54
CA MET A 404 -8.41 2.65 -19.89
C MET A 404 -8.69 3.02 -21.36
N LYS A 405 -8.71 4.31 -21.68
CA LYS A 405 -8.80 4.76 -23.07
C LYS A 405 -7.48 4.39 -23.77
N VAL A 406 -7.60 3.69 -24.89
CA VAL A 406 -6.45 3.50 -25.78
C VAL A 406 -6.13 4.86 -26.39
N VAL A 407 -5.06 5.50 -25.98
CA VAL A 407 -4.53 6.66 -26.68
C VAL A 407 -3.88 6.12 -27.95
N SER A 408 -4.59 6.24 -29.09
CA SER A 408 -3.96 6.05 -30.41
C SER A 408 -2.94 7.18 -30.56
N GLY A 409 -1.65 6.85 -30.45
CA GLY A 409 -0.52 7.73 -30.65
C GLY A 409 -0.42 8.23 -32.10
#